data_ede4510ae0cb867b561bdb5a86d50231
#
_entry.id   ede4510ae0cb867b561bdb5a86d50231
#
_cell.length_a   1.000
_cell.length_b   1.000
_cell.length_c   1.000
_cell.angle_alpha   90.00
_cell.angle_beta   90.00
_cell.angle_gamma   90.00
#
_symmetry.space_group_name_H-M   'P 1'
#
loop_
_entity.id
_entity.type
_entity.pdbx_description
1 polymer ?
#
loop_
_entity_poly.entity_id
_entity_poly.type
_entity_poly.pdbx_seq_one_letter_code
_entity_poly.pdbx_strand_id
1 'polypeptide(L)'
;MSQTYTPVERTATGKKLAGPVGWLDERLGLAGPAKKNLRKVFPEHWSFMLGEVALWSFVVLLITGVFLTLWFDPSMAETTYTGSYRPLNGVEMSVAYASSLDISFDIRGGLLLRQMHHWAAHLFIAAMFVHMLRVFFTGAYRKPRELNWLIGLGLLMLGILGGFSGYSLPDDLLSGTGLRIADGMIKSIPLIGTHVSFFLFGGEFPGDQIIGRLYMVHILLIPALLLGLIAAHMLLLVYHKHTQFPGPGRTNENVVGYPALPVYIAKAGGFFFIVFGVIASMAALFTVNAVWIYGPYNPAEVTAGSQPDWYMGFAEGALRIFPPLEWSWFGSTWAMSVFIPGLGFLGLLFVALGVWPFIERAITRDEREHHLLERPRNNPTRTGLGVAGMTWFGLLWIGGGNDVIALKFGLDLNAITWFLRVGIFVGPVIAFIVTRRICISLQRKDNEVLTHGYETGVIDRSPDGGYSERHAALPIEKQYAVTSAKERPKAIEAPELVDENGVDAPRSRRERLRHRMRRFYYFGSGAVDKPTAEDMAHAEEHLRGSNEHPIELGEDFQGVSETGVPRVH
;
A
#
# COMPACT_ATOMS: atom_id res chain seq x y z
N MET A 1 47.54 -16.11 -14.09
CA MET A 1 47.33 -17.56 -14.01
C MET A 1 45.90 -17.88 -14.40
N SER A 2 45.72 -18.45 -15.58
CA SER A 2 44.40 -18.86 -16.12
C SER A 2 44.02 -20.16 -15.41
N GLN A 3 42.99 -20.10 -14.57
CA GLN A 3 42.39 -21.32 -14.05
C GLN A 3 41.57 -21.98 -15.16
N THR A 4 42.09 -23.05 -15.70
CA THR A 4 41.38 -23.96 -16.59
C THR A 4 40.22 -24.62 -15.83
N TYR A 5 39.01 -24.32 -16.24
CA TYR A 5 37.80 -24.93 -15.72
C TYR A 5 37.71 -26.39 -16.19
N THR A 6 37.90 -27.32 -15.29
CA THR A 6 37.63 -28.75 -15.52
C THR A 6 36.14 -29.00 -15.36
N PRO A 7 35.44 -29.53 -16.37
CA PRO A 7 34.01 -29.86 -16.21
C PRO A 7 33.85 -30.99 -15.19
N VAL A 8 33.02 -30.77 -14.19
CA VAL A 8 32.60 -31.80 -13.23
C VAL A 8 31.85 -32.89 -13.99
N GLU A 9 32.33 -34.16 -13.93
CA GLU A 9 31.61 -35.29 -14.49
C GLU A 9 30.22 -35.41 -13.85
N ARG A 10 29.16 -35.28 -14.68
CA ARG A 10 27.78 -35.38 -14.23
C ARG A 10 27.38 -36.85 -14.09
N THR A 11 26.80 -37.22 -12.96
CA THR A 11 26.18 -38.55 -12.76
C THR A 11 25.07 -38.79 -13.80
N ALA A 12 24.83 -40.03 -14.20
CA ALA A 12 23.84 -40.38 -15.22
C ALA A 12 22.43 -39.85 -14.96
N THR A 13 22.04 -39.73 -13.70
CA THR A 13 20.75 -39.13 -13.26
C THR A 13 20.73 -37.62 -13.49
N GLY A 14 21.83 -36.93 -13.22
CA GLY A 14 21.95 -35.49 -13.50
C GLY A 14 21.92 -35.15 -15.00
N LYS A 15 22.45 -36.06 -15.86
CA LYS A 15 22.38 -35.88 -17.32
C LYS A 15 20.96 -36.00 -17.88
N LYS A 16 20.11 -36.89 -17.32
CA LYS A 16 18.69 -37.04 -17.73
C LYS A 16 17.84 -35.83 -17.36
N LEU A 17 18.03 -35.27 -16.15
CA LEU A 17 17.32 -34.06 -15.70
C LEU A 17 17.84 -32.78 -16.38
N ALA A 18 19.11 -32.75 -16.72
CA ALA A 18 19.72 -31.61 -17.41
C ALA A 18 19.40 -31.56 -18.92
N GLY A 19 19.00 -32.69 -19.53
CA GLY A 19 18.70 -32.78 -20.94
C GLY A 19 17.65 -31.78 -21.45
N PRO A 20 16.45 -31.70 -20.86
CA PRO A 20 15.44 -30.73 -21.25
C PRO A 20 15.86 -29.28 -20.97
N VAL A 21 16.56 -29.04 -19.85
CA VAL A 21 17.07 -27.72 -19.47
C VAL A 21 18.20 -27.29 -20.42
N GLY A 22 19.10 -28.20 -20.76
CA GLY A 22 20.15 -27.96 -21.73
C GLY A 22 19.60 -27.68 -23.13
N TRP A 23 18.58 -28.42 -23.55
CA TRP A 23 17.89 -28.21 -24.82
C TRP A 23 17.22 -26.85 -24.90
N LEU A 24 16.57 -26.38 -23.80
CA LEU A 24 16.00 -25.04 -23.69
C LEU A 24 17.07 -23.96 -23.72
N ASP A 25 18.16 -24.17 -23.02
CA ASP A 25 19.25 -23.18 -22.94
C ASP A 25 19.95 -22.98 -24.28
N GLU A 26 20.22 -24.07 -25.02
CA GLU A 26 20.76 -24.00 -26.38
C GLU A 26 19.91 -23.17 -27.34
N ARG A 27 18.59 -23.11 -27.14
CA ARG A 27 17.65 -22.40 -28.02
C ARG A 27 17.33 -20.99 -27.56
N LEU A 28 17.30 -20.75 -26.26
CA LEU A 28 16.83 -19.50 -25.67
C LEU A 28 17.93 -18.72 -24.93
N GLY A 29 19.10 -19.32 -24.69
CA GLY A 29 20.21 -18.69 -23.98
C GLY A 29 19.87 -18.25 -22.54
N LEU A 30 18.99 -18.98 -21.85
CA LEU A 30 18.42 -18.57 -20.58
C LEU A 30 19.31 -18.83 -19.37
N ALA A 31 20.26 -19.77 -19.42
CA ALA A 31 21.06 -20.17 -18.26
C ALA A 31 21.93 -19.02 -17.74
N GLY A 32 22.51 -18.22 -18.60
CA GLY A 32 23.31 -17.06 -18.22
C GLY A 32 22.52 -16.00 -17.46
N PRO A 33 21.46 -15.44 -18.05
CA PRO A 33 20.54 -14.51 -17.39
C PRO A 33 19.91 -15.08 -16.13
N ALA A 34 19.46 -16.35 -16.14
CA ALA A 34 18.90 -17.02 -14.96
C ALA A 34 19.90 -17.10 -13.81
N LYS A 35 21.13 -17.56 -14.07
CA LYS A 35 22.21 -17.63 -13.07
C LYS A 35 22.53 -16.26 -12.46
N LYS A 36 22.57 -15.21 -13.29
CA LYS A 36 22.78 -13.83 -12.83
C LYS A 36 21.64 -13.35 -11.92
N ASN A 37 20.39 -13.59 -12.30
CA ASN A 37 19.22 -13.14 -11.56
C ASN A 37 19.02 -13.93 -10.26
N LEU A 38 19.23 -15.24 -10.26
CA LEU A 38 19.15 -16.10 -9.05
C LEU A 38 20.22 -15.79 -8.00
N ARG A 39 21.30 -15.11 -8.38
CA ARG A 39 22.35 -14.63 -7.47
C ARG A 39 22.12 -13.21 -6.96
N LYS A 40 21.10 -12.49 -7.47
CA LYS A 40 20.78 -11.15 -6.97
C LYS A 40 20.47 -11.18 -5.48
N VAL A 41 20.92 -10.15 -4.78
CA VAL A 41 20.75 -10.00 -3.35
C VAL A 41 19.48 -9.20 -3.08
N PHE A 42 18.68 -9.69 -2.14
CA PHE A 42 17.48 -9.03 -1.63
C PHE A 42 17.72 -8.63 -0.18
N PRO A 43 17.46 -7.36 0.19
CA PRO A 43 17.62 -6.90 1.56
C PRO A 43 16.53 -7.48 2.44
N GLU A 44 16.85 -7.72 3.70
CA GLU A 44 15.89 -8.23 4.68
C GLU A 44 15.35 -7.09 5.54
N HIS A 45 14.03 -6.94 5.53
CA HIS A 45 13.30 -6.07 6.44
C HIS A 45 11.81 -6.43 6.38
N TRP A 46 11.14 -6.49 7.55
CA TRP A 46 9.74 -6.88 7.64
C TRP A 46 8.80 -6.07 6.71
N SER A 47 9.06 -4.78 6.50
CA SER A 47 8.22 -3.92 5.66
C SER A 47 8.28 -4.26 4.16
N PHE A 48 9.25 -5.07 3.74
CA PHE A 48 9.30 -5.57 2.36
C PHE A 48 8.31 -6.71 2.12
N MET A 49 7.95 -7.44 3.19
CA MET A 49 6.96 -8.51 3.13
C MET A 49 5.55 -8.03 2.77
N LEU A 50 5.24 -6.73 2.90
CA LEU A 50 3.93 -6.17 2.50
C LEU A 50 3.59 -6.44 1.03
N GLY A 51 4.59 -6.33 0.14
CA GLY A 51 4.42 -6.69 -1.28
C GLY A 51 4.25 -8.20 -1.49
N GLU A 52 4.89 -9.02 -0.65
CA GLU A 52 4.74 -10.48 -0.69
C GLU A 52 3.36 -10.91 -0.20
N VAL A 53 2.79 -10.28 0.85
CA VAL A 53 1.41 -10.54 1.28
C VAL A 53 0.44 -10.30 0.13
N ALA A 54 0.60 -9.18 -0.61
CA ALA A 54 -0.24 -8.92 -1.78
C ALA A 54 -0.07 -10.00 -2.85
N LEU A 55 1.18 -10.35 -3.21
CA LEU A 55 1.46 -11.38 -4.21
C LEU A 55 0.86 -12.73 -3.84
N TRP A 56 1.06 -13.18 -2.62
CA TRP A 56 0.56 -14.49 -2.17
C TRP A 56 -0.96 -14.52 -2.02
N SER A 57 -1.58 -13.41 -1.60
CA SER A 57 -3.04 -13.28 -1.62
C SER A 57 -3.60 -13.36 -3.05
N PHE A 58 -2.91 -12.77 -4.04
CA PHE A 58 -3.29 -12.88 -5.44
C PHE A 58 -3.16 -14.33 -5.97
N VAL A 59 -2.14 -15.07 -5.55
CA VAL A 59 -2.03 -16.51 -5.88
C VAL A 59 -3.21 -17.28 -5.32
N VAL A 60 -3.63 -17.01 -4.07
CA VAL A 60 -4.82 -17.63 -3.48
C VAL A 60 -6.09 -17.27 -4.26
N LEU A 61 -6.21 -15.99 -4.70
CA LEU A 61 -7.33 -15.55 -5.55
C LEU A 61 -7.40 -16.34 -6.85
N LEU A 62 -6.27 -16.57 -7.52
CA LEU A 62 -6.24 -17.38 -8.76
C LEU A 62 -6.66 -18.82 -8.52
N ILE A 63 -6.11 -19.47 -7.49
CA ILE A 63 -6.43 -20.87 -7.17
C ILE A 63 -7.92 -21.04 -6.83
N THR A 64 -8.44 -20.20 -5.94
CA THR A 64 -9.84 -20.26 -5.52
C THR A 64 -10.79 -19.78 -6.61
N GLY A 65 -10.39 -18.78 -7.41
CA GLY A 65 -11.16 -18.27 -8.54
C GLY A 65 -11.39 -19.33 -9.62
N VAL A 66 -10.34 -20.08 -10.00
CA VAL A 66 -10.47 -21.19 -10.96
C VAL A 66 -11.49 -22.25 -10.46
N PHE A 67 -11.48 -22.57 -9.16
CA PHE A 67 -12.50 -23.48 -8.62
C PHE A 67 -13.91 -22.89 -8.74
N LEU A 68 -14.09 -21.60 -8.40
CA LEU A 68 -15.41 -20.96 -8.44
C LEU A 68 -15.98 -20.88 -9.86
N THR A 69 -15.14 -20.71 -10.89
CA THR A 69 -15.61 -20.66 -12.29
C THR A 69 -16.23 -21.98 -12.77
N LEU A 70 -15.96 -23.10 -12.09
CA LEU A 70 -16.55 -24.40 -12.44
C LEU A 70 -18.02 -24.52 -12.04
N TRP A 71 -18.48 -23.70 -11.11
CA TRP A 71 -19.79 -23.84 -10.47
C TRP A 71 -20.67 -22.58 -10.61
N PHE A 72 -20.10 -21.41 -10.86
CA PHE A 72 -20.84 -20.16 -10.99
C PHE A 72 -21.40 -20.02 -12.40
N ASP A 73 -22.70 -19.75 -12.50
CA ASP A 73 -23.38 -19.42 -13.74
C ASP A 73 -23.74 -17.91 -13.76
N PRO A 74 -23.18 -17.10 -14.67
CA PRO A 74 -23.40 -15.65 -14.71
C PRO A 74 -24.71 -15.23 -15.39
N SER A 75 -25.67 -16.13 -15.55
CA SER A 75 -26.94 -15.87 -16.23
C SER A 75 -27.89 -15.04 -15.36
N MET A 76 -28.48 -14.03 -15.94
CA MET A 76 -29.53 -13.21 -15.32
C MET A 76 -30.95 -13.75 -15.65
N ALA A 77 -31.08 -14.90 -16.30
CA ALA A 77 -32.36 -15.55 -16.52
C ALA A 77 -33.03 -15.87 -15.18
N GLU A 78 -34.34 -15.69 -15.12
CA GLU A 78 -35.13 -16.00 -13.91
C GLU A 78 -35.27 -17.51 -13.70
N THR A 79 -35.17 -17.94 -12.46
CA THR A 79 -35.40 -19.30 -12.01
C THR A 79 -36.02 -19.32 -10.63
N THR A 80 -36.77 -20.39 -10.32
CA THR A 80 -37.28 -20.64 -8.98
C THR A 80 -36.30 -21.50 -8.21
N TYR A 81 -35.82 -21.03 -7.07
CA TYR A 81 -34.83 -21.77 -6.28
C TYR A 81 -35.46 -23.01 -5.61
N THR A 82 -34.77 -24.12 -5.76
CA THR A 82 -35.18 -25.44 -5.19
C THR A 82 -34.03 -26.17 -4.47
N GLY A 83 -32.91 -25.43 -4.18
CA GLY A 83 -31.73 -26.01 -3.54
C GLY A 83 -31.88 -26.24 -2.04
N SER A 84 -30.78 -26.58 -1.37
CA SER A 84 -30.79 -26.99 0.03
C SER A 84 -31.00 -25.84 1.03
N TYR A 85 -30.83 -24.57 0.63
CA TYR A 85 -31.11 -23.45 1.51
C TYR A 85 -32.60 -23.14 1.60
N ARG A 86 -33.31 -23.86 2.47
CA ARG A 86 -34.78 -23.86 2.61
C ARG A 86 -35.44 -22.48 2.76
N PRO A 87 -34.84 -21.45 3.44
CA PRO A 87 -35.49 -20.15 3.58
C PRO A 87 -35.80 -19.43 2.26
N LEU A 88 -35.11 -19.80 1.17
CA LEU A 88 -35.31 -19.21 -0.17
C LEU A 88 -35.99 -20.16 -1.16
N ASN A 89 -36.43 -21.37 -0.74
CA ASN A 89 -37.15 -22.28 -1.62
C ASN A 89 -38.47 -21.69 -2.10
N GLY A 90 -38.70 -21.78 -3.42
CA GLY A 90 -39.87 -21.20 -4.08
C GLY A 90 -39.76 -19.73 -4.39
N VAL A 91 -38.63 -19.06 -4.06
CA VAL A 91 -38.38 -17.67 -4.40
C VAL A 91 -37.82 -17.59 -5.82
N GLU A 92 -38.37 -16.66 -6.62
CA GLU A 92 -37.84 -16.31 -7.95
C GLU A 92 -36.57 -15.48 -7.79
N MET A 93 -35.54 -15.81 -8.58
CA MET A 93 -34.24 -15.19 -8.54
C MET A 93 -33.49 -15.38 -9.86
N SER A 94 -32.38 -14.66 -10.06
CA SER A 94 -31.50 -14.95 -11.19
C SER A 94 -30.76 -16.28 -11.01
N VAL A 95 -30.40 -16.93 -12.11
CA VAL A 95 -29.54 -18.13 -12.09
C VAL A 95 -28.19 -17.81 -11.44
N ALA A 96 -27.65 -16.61 -11.61
CA ALA A 96 -26.42 -16.17 -10.95
C ALA A 96 -26.54 -16.22 -9.42
N TYR A 97 -27.65 -15.73 -8.86
CA TYR A 97 -27.87 -15.82 -7.42
C TYR A 97 -28.11 -17.26 -6.96
N ALA A 98 -28.90 -18.04 -7.69
CA ALA A 98 -29.13 -19.45 -7.39
C ALA A 98 -27.82 -20.24 -7.37
N SER A 99 -26.95 -20.08 -8.39
CA SER A 99 -25.64 -20.74 -8.43
C SER A 99 -24.70 -20.32 -7.28
N SER A 100 -24.81 -19.07 -6.82
CA SER A 100 -24.09 -18.59 -5.63
C SER A 100 -24.55 -19.26 -4.33
N LEU A 101 -25.84 -19.59 -4.22
CA LEU A 101 -26.41 -20.38 -3.13
C LEU A 101 -25.94 -21.83 -3.21
N ASP A 102 -25.97 -22.44 -4.40
CA ASP A 102 -25.49 -23.81 -4.62
C ASP A 102 -24.01 -23.95 -4.27
N ILE A 103 -23.15 -23.01 -4.67
CA ILE A 103 -21.75 -22.96 -4.24
C ILE A 103 -21.64 -22.94 -2.72
N SER A 104 -22.53 -22.21 -2.05
CA SER A 104 -22.45 -22.03 -0.59
C SER A 104 -22.97 -23.25 0.18
N PHE A 105 -23.98 -23.98 -0.33
CA PHE A 105 -24.69 -24.99 0.43
C PHE A 105 -24.66 -26.39 -0.18
N ASP A 106 -24.56 -26.54 -1.50
CA ASP A 106 -24.66 -27.81 -2.20
C ASP A 106 -23.29 -28.35 -2.66
N ILE A 107 -22.35 -27.44 -2.99
CA ILE A 107 -21.01 -27.81 -3.43
C ILE A 107 -20.09 -28.04 -2.22
N ARG A 108 -19.54 -29.28 -2.11
CA ARG A 108 -18.61 -29.63 -1.03
C ARG A 108 -17.37 -28.72 -1.04
N GLY A 109 -17.15 -27.99 0.07
CA GLY A 109 -16.06 -27.04 0.20
C GLY A 109 -16.31 -25.70 -0.50
N GLY A 110 -17.44 -25.54 -1.21
CA GLY A 110 -17.74 -24.32 -1.98
C GLY A 110 -17.81 -23.08 -1.12
N LEU A 111 -18.51 -23.13 0.03
CA LEU A 111 -18.55 -22.02 0.99
C LEU A 111 -17.14 -21.62 1.45
N LEU A 112 -16.31 -22.59 1.84
CA LEU A 112 -14.95 -22.28 2.30
C LEU A 112 -14.14 -21.60 1.21
N LEU A 113 -14.16 -22.12 -0.02
CA LEU A 113 -13.39 -21.57 -1.13
C LEU A 113 -13.92 -20.20 -1.57
N ARG A 114 -15.25 -19.97 -1.54
CA ARG A 114 -15.83 -18.65 -1.77
C ARG A 114 -15.40 -17.65 -0.68
N GLN A 115 -15.41 -18.04 0.59
CA GLN A 115 -14.94 -17.23 1.69
C GLN A 115 -13.42 -16.96 1.59
N MET A 116 -12.61 -17.97 1.25
CA MET A 116 -11.16 -17.78 1.03
C MET A 116 -10.90 -16.79 -0.10
N HIS A 117 -11.66 -16.86 -1.19
CA HIS A 117 -11.56 -15.94 -2.31
C HIS A 117 -11.83 -14.49 -1.87
N HIS A 118 -12.92 -14.28 -1.15
CA HIS A 118 -13.31 -12.95 -0.67
C HIS A 118 -12.31 -12.38 0.37
N TRP A 119 -11.89 -13.19 1.36
CA TRP A 119 -10.86 -12.77 2.32
C TRP A 119 -9.51 -12.51 1.67
N ALA A 120 -9.14 -13.30 0.66
CA ALA A 120 -7.92 -13.05 -0.12
C ALA A 120 -8.01 -11.72 -0.88
N ALA A 121 -9.19 -11.34 -1.42
CA ALA A 121 -9.39 -10.05 -2.06
C ALA A 121 -9.22 -8.88 -1.07
N HIS A 122 -9.81 -8.98 0.12
CA HIS A 122 -9.62 -7.99 1.18
C HIS A 122 -8.16 -7.82 1.56
N LEU A 123 -7.45 -8.95 1.79
CA LEU A 123 -6.04 -8.91 2.18
C LEU A 123 -5.14 -8.40 1.04
N PHE A 124 -5.43 -8.78 -0.20
CA PHE A 124 -4.72 -8.32 -1.40
C PHE A 124 -4.76 -6.79 -1.52
N ILE A 125 -5.95 -6.20 -1.46
CA ILE A 125 -6.13 -4.75 -1.58
C ILE A 125 -5.53 -4.03 -0.37
N ALA A 126 -5.74 -4.53 0.85
CA ALA A 126 -5.17 -3.96 2.07
C ALA A 126 -3.63 -3.96 2.04
N ALA A 127 -3.03 -5.09 1.63
CA ALA A 127 -1.59 -5.21 1.52
C ALA A 127 -1.01 -4.27 0.46
N MET A 128 -1.65 -4.14 -0.71
CA MET A 128 -1.25 -3.17 -1.74
C MET A 128 -1.32 -1.73 -1.23
N PHE A 129 -2.39 -1.39 -0.50
CA PHE A 129 -2.58 -0.06 0.06
C PHE A 129 -1.49 0.28 1.08
N VAL A 130 -1.22 -0.61 2.04
CA VAL A 130 -0.16 -0.42 3.05
C VAL A 130 1.23 -0.44 2.42
N HIS A 131 1.46 -1.30 1.39
CA HIS A 131 2.69 -1.32 0.61
C HIS A 131 2.92 0.02 -0.10
N MET A 132 1.90 0.58 -0.73
CA MET A 132 1.96 1.90 -1.38
C MET A 132 2.29 3.01 -0.37
N LEU A 133 1.64 3.02 0.81
CA LEU A 133 1.94 3.97 1.88
C LEU A 133 3.41 3.86 2.34
N ARG A 134 3.89 2.64 2.54
CA ARG A 134 5.30 2.40 2.90
C ARG A 134 6.25 2.96 1.82
N VAL A 135 5.98 2.69 0.54
CA VAL A 135 6.77 3.21 -0.58
C VAL A 135 6.77 4.75 -0.59
N PHE A 136 5.60 5.36 -0.36
CA PHE A 136 5.44 6.81 -0.28
C PHE A 136 6.24 7.42 0.87
N PHE A 137 6.02 6.97 2.10
CA PHE A 137 6.64 7.56 3.29
C PHE A 137 8.15 7.39 3.34
N THR A 138 8.68 6.31 2.76
CA THR A 138 10.14 6.07 2.68
C THR A 138 10.79 6.66 1.43
N GLY A 139 10.02 7.26 0.51
CA GLY A 139 10.52 7.83 -0.74
C GLY A 139 11.08 6.79 -1.71
N ALA A 140 10.63 5.54 -1.63
CA ALA A 140 11.12 4.46 -2.49
C ALA A 140 10.69 4.60 -3.97
N TYR A 141 9.69 5.43 -4.26
CA TYR A 141 9.19 5.74 -5.61
C TYR A 141 10.12 6.66 -6.41
N ARG A 142 11.10 7.30 -5.78
CA ARG A 142 12.00 8.25 -6.45
C ARG A 142 12.89 7.54 -7.47
N LYS A 143 13.53 8.34 -8.33
CA LYS A 143 14.41 7.84 -9.40
C LYS A 143 15.30 6.69 -8.91
N PRO A 144 15.35 5.56 -9.64
CA PRO A 144 14.78 5.29 -10.98
C PRO A 144 13.43 4.57 -10.97
N ARG A 145 12.60 4.67 -9.90
CA ARG A 145 11.41 3.83 -9.67
C ARG A 145 10.07 4.50 -9.92
N GLU A 146 10.05 5.67 -10.57
CA GLU A 146 8.82 6.40 -10.89
C GLU A 146 7.85 5.55 -11.74
N LEU A 147 8.38 4.83 -12.74
CA LEU A 147 7.57 3.94 -13.56
C LEU A 147 7.01 2.77 -12.74
N ASN A 148 7.81 2.21 -11.84
CA ASN A 148 7.35 1.12 -10.96
C ASN A 148 6.27 1.59 -9.97
N TRP A 149 6.31 2.85 -9.55
CA TRP A 149 5.24 3.47 -8.77
C TRP A 149 3.94 3.57 -9.57
N LEU A 150 3.99 4.01 -10.83
CA LEU A 150 2.81 4.09 -11.70
C LEU A 150 2.20 2.71 -11.96
N ILE A 151 3.03 1.69 -12.19
CA ILE A 151 2.56 0.30 -12.32
C ILE A 151 1.89 -0.16 -11.02
N GLY A 152 2.49 0.10 -9.86
CA GLY A 152 1.91 -0.22 -8.56
C GLY A 152 0.56 0.46 -8.32
N LEU A 153 0.41 1.70 -8.77
CA LEU A 153 -0.86 2.42 -8.72
C LEU A 153 -1.91 1.78 -9.65
N GLY A 154 -1.50 1.38 -10.86
CA GLY A 154 -2.34 0.63 -11.79
C GLY A 154 -2.79 -0.71 -11.23
N LEU A 155 -1.91 -1.43 -10.53
CA LEU A 155 -2.24 -2.67 -9.81
C LEU A 155 -3.29 -2.44 -8.73
N LEU A 156 -3.17 -1.36 -7.94
CA LEU A 156 -4.16 -1.01 -6.92
C LEU A 156 -5.53 -0.69 -7.54
N MET A 157 -5.55 0.09 -8.64
CA MET A 157 -6.80 0.40 -9.36
C MET A 157 -7.46 -0.87 -9.90
N LEU A 158 -6.70 -1.75 -10.55
CA LEU A 158 -7.21 -3.03 -11.06
C LEU A 158 -7.65 -3.96 -9.91
N GLY A 159 -6.96 -3.94 -8.77
CA GLY A 159 -7.37 -4.68 -7.58
C GLY A 159 -8.74 -4.24 -7.06
N ILE A 160 -8.97 -2.92 -6.97
CA ILE A 160 -10.27 -2.36 -6.58
C ILE A 160 -11.37 -2.72 -7.60
N LEU A 161 -11.08 -2.57 -8.89
CA LEU A 161 -12.02 -2.95 -9.95
C LEU A 161 -12.31 -4.46 -9.96
N GLY A 162 -11.28 -5.28 -9.69
CA GLY A 162 -11.42 -6.73 -9.53
C GLY A 162 -12.31 -7.08 -8.35
N GLY A 163 -12.09 -6.43 -7.20
CA GLY A 163 -12.96 -6.60 -6.04
C GLY A 163 -14.40 -6.19 -6.32
N PHE A 164 -14.61 -5.00 -6.90
CA PHE A 164 -15.94 -4.51 -7.24
C PHE A 164 -16.66 -5.42 -8.23
N SER A 165 -16.02 -5.83 -9.32
CA SER A 165 -16.62 -6.71 -10.31
C SER A 165 -16.98 -8.08 -9.72
N GLY A 166 -16.10 -8.67 -8.87
CA GLY A 166 -16.35 -9.97 -8.24
C GLY A 166 -17.44 -9.95 -7.19
N TYR A 167 -17.45 -8.93 -6.34
CA TYR A 167 -18.47 -8.70 -5.34
C TYR A 167 -19.87 -8.50 -5.97
N SER A 168 -19.92 -8.00 -7.20
CA SER A 168 -21.18 -7.74 -7.91
C SER A 168 -21.78 -8.97 -8.58
N LEU A 169 -21.04 -10.08 -8.73
CA LEU A 169 -21.49 -11.28 -9.47
C LEU A 169 -22.67 -12.03 -8.83
N PRO A 170 -22.78 -12.15 -7.51
CA PRO A 170 -23.87 -12.94 -6.89
C PRO A 170 -25.27 -12.45 -7.17
N ASP A 171 -25.45 -11.22 -7.61
CA ASP A 171 -26.77 -10.60 -7.89
C ASP A 171 -27.73 -10.67 -6.68
N ASP A 172 -27.16 -10.51 -5.48
CA ASP A 172 -27.90 -10.34 -4.24
C ASP A 172 -28.28 -8.87 -4.02
N LEU A 173 -29.20 -8.59 -3.07
CA LEU A 173 -29.70 -7.25 -2.82
C LEU A 173 -28.57 -6.25 -2.44
N LEU A 174 -27.52 -6.69 -1.74
CA LEU A 174 -26.38 -5.85 -1.40
C LEU A 174 -25.56 -5.49 -2.66
N SER A 175 -25.17 -6.47 -3.46
CA SER A 175 -24.37 -6.24 -4.67
C SER A 175 -25.13 -5.50 -5.76
N GLY A 176 -26.40 -5.81 -5.95
CA GLY A 176 -27.27 -5.11 -6.89
C GLY A 176 -27.48 -3.63 -6.50
N THR A 177 -27.58 -3.32 -5.19
CA THR A 177 -27.57 -1.93 -4.71
C THR A 177 -26.27 -1.23 -5.07
N GLY A 178 -25.12 -1.90 -4.92
CA GLY A 178 -23.83 -1.37 -5.34
C GLY A 178 -23.75 -1.09 -6.86
N LEU A 179 -24.30 -1.98 -7.68
CA LEU A 179 -24.39 -1.78 -9.13
C LEU A 179 -25.31 -0.60 -9.48
N ARG A 180 -26.41 -0.41 -8.77
CA ARG A 180 -27.31 0.76 -8.96
C ARG A 180 -26.60 2.08 -8.66
N ILE A 181 -25.77 2.12 -7.61
CA ILE A 181 -24.96 3.29 -7.30
C ILE A 181 -23.94 3.54 -8.43
N ALA A 182 -23.28 2.49 -8.91
CA ALA A 182 -22.35 2.58 -10.03
C ALA A 182 -23.02 3.07 -11.32
N ASP A 183 -24.22 2.58 -11.62
CA ASP A 183 -25.04 3.06 -12.73
C ASP A 183 -25.34 4.55 -12.60
N GLY A 184 -25.77 5.01 -11.42
CA GLY A 184 -25.99 6.43 -11.14
C GLY A 184 -24.72 7.27 -11.32
N MET A 185 -23.57 6.77 -10.90
CA MET A 185 -22.27 7.44 -11.12
C MET A 185 -21.94 7.54 -12.62
N ILE A 186 -22.15 6.47 -13.37
CA ILE A 186 -21.91 6.46 -14.82
C ILE A 186 -22.87 7.45 -15.54
N LYS A 187 -24.15 7.42 -15.20
CA LYS A 187 -25.15 8.33 -15.77
C LYS A 187 -24.87 9.80 -15.45
N SER A 188 -24.17 10.09 -14.36
CA SER A 188 -23.77 11.45 -14.00
C SER A 188 -22.68 12.05 -14.90
N ILE A 189 -22.01 11.24 -15.73
CA ILE A 189 -21.01 11.72 -16.69
C ILE A 189 -21.70 12.61 -17.72
N PRO A 190 -21.30 13.89 -17.84
CA PRO A 190 -21.94 14.80 -18.78
C PRO A 190 -21.91 14.29 -20.21
N LEU A 191 -23.00 14.47 -20.94
CA LEU A 191 -23.21 14.18 -22.36
C LEU A 191 -23.25 12.69 -22.74
N ILE A 192 -22.37 11.84 -22.18
CA ILE A 192 -22.22 10.46 -22.64
C ILE A 192 -22.67 9.41 -21.60
N GLY A 193 -22.94 9.82 -20.34
CA GLY A 193 -23.15 8.90 -19.23
C GLY A 193 -24.30 7.91 -19.45
N THR A 194 -25.44 8.38 -19.94
CA THR A 194 -26.59 7.52 -20.27
C THR A 194 -26.27 6.50 -21.36
N HIS A 195 -25.50 6.88 -22.38
CA HIS A 195 -25.10 5.98 -23.47
C HIS A 195 -24.11 4.92 -22.97
N VAL A 196 -23.18 5.32 -22.12
CA VAL A 196 -22.21 4.39 -21.49
C VAL A 196 -22.93 3.40 -20.58
N SER A 197 -23.87 3.88 -19.76
CA SER A 197 -24.72 3.04 -18.91
C SER A 197 -25.49 2.03 -19.74
N PHE A 198 -26.24 2.48 -20.75
CA PHE A 198 -27.02 1.63 -21.64
C PHE A 198 -26.15 0.57 -22.32
N PHE A 199 -24.96 0.95 -22.78
CA PHE A 199 -24.01 0.02 -23.36
C PHE A 199 -23.51 -1.03 -22.34
N LEU A 200 -23.13 -0.61 -21.12
CA LEU A 200 -22.59 -1.50 -20.11
C LEU A 200 -23.63 -2.48 -19.57
N PHE A 201 -24.85 -2.01 -19.31
CA PHE A 201 -25.92 -2.83 -18.74
C PHE A 201 -26.69 -3.64 -19.82
N GLY A 202 -26.52 -3.31 -21.10
CA GLY A 202 -27.21 -3.96 -22.21
C GLY A 202 -28.63 -3.49 -22.41
N GLY A 203 -28.99 -2.31 -21.85
CA GLY A 203 -30.30 -1.71 -21.85
C GLY A 203 -30.49 -0.74 -20.69
N GLU A 204 -31.73 -0.44 -20.35
CA GLU A 204 -32.04 0.30 -19.13
C GLU A 204 -31.70 -0.54 -17.89
N PHE A 205 -31.25 0.14 -16.82
CA PHE A 205 -30.95 -0.53 -15.56
C PHE A 205 -32.19 -1.24 -14.98
N PRO A 206 -32.08 -2.50 -14.45
CA PRO A 206 -30.85 -3.26 -14.20
C PRO A 206 -30.21 -3.89 -15.43
N GLY A 207 -30.90 -4.02 -16.56
CA GLY A 207 -30.43 -4.73 -17.74
C GLY A 207 -30.28 -6.25 -17.52
N ASP A 208 -30.04 -6.98 -18.61
CA ASP A 208 -29.88 -8.45 -18.57
C ASP A 208 -28.46 -8.93 -18.92
N GLN A 209 -27.54 -8.01 -19.20
CA GLN A 209 -26.20 -8.32 -19.70
C GLN A 209 -25.10 -8.03 -18.67
N ILE A 210 -25.39 -7.28 -17.61
CA ILE A 210 -24.33 -6.72 -16.76
C ILE A 210 -23.55 -7.80 -16.01
N ILE A 211 -24.20 -8.82 -15.45
CA ILE A 211 -23.52 -9.88 -14.68
C ILE A 211 -22.61 -10.70 -15.61
N GLY A 212 -23.10 -11.10 -16.79
CA GLY A 212 -22.29 -11.82 -17.77
C GLY A 212 -21.06 -11.02 -18.24
N ARG A 213 -21.22 -9.71 -18.46
CA ARG A 213 -20.10 -8.80 -18.85
C ARG A 213 -19.11 -8.61 -17.71
N LEU A 214 -19.59 -8.38 -16.49
CA LEU A 214 -18.73 -8.29 -15.30
C LEU A 214 -17.99 -9.59 -15.04
N TYR A 215 -18.62 -10.75 -15.27
CA TYR A 215 -17.98 -12.04 -15.15
C TYR A 215 -16.77 -12.16 -16.08
N MET A 216 -16.92 -11.84 -17.37
CA MET A 216 -15.81 -11.87 -18.32
C MET A 216 -14.70 -10.88 -17.94
N VAL A 217 -15.05 -9.69 -17.46
CA VAL A 217 -14.09 -8.70 -16.98
C VAL A 217 -13.34 -9.22 -15.74
N HIS A 218 -14.06 -9.85 -14.81
CA HIS A 218 -13.53 -10.35 -13.55
C HIS A 218 -12.61 -11.56 -13.72
N ILE A 219 -13.01 -12.56 -14.51
CA ILE A 219 -12.24 -13.81 -14.62
C ILE A 219 -11.12 -13.76 -15.67
N LEU A 220 -11.22 -12.89 -16.67
CA LEU A 220 -10.28 -12.83 -17.80
C LEU A 220 -9.52 -11.52 -17.85
N LEU A 221 -10.20 -10.38 -18.10
CA LEU A 221 -9.55 -9.12 -18.39
C LEU A 221 -8.71 -8.61 -17.23
N ILE A 222 -9.31 -8.50 -16.02
CA ILE A 222 -8.62 -7.97 -14.85
C ILE A 222 -7.47 -8.90 -14.41
N PRO A 223 -7.65 -10.22 -14.26
CA PRO A 223 -6.54 -11.11 -13.90
C PRO A 223 -5.40 -11.10 -14.93
N ALA A 224 -5.70 -11.05 -16.23
CA ALA A 224 -4.68 -10.98 -17.27
C ALA A 224 -3.85 -9.68 -17.17
N LEU A 225 -4.52 -8.52 -16.96
CA LEU A 225 -3.84 -7.25 -16.76
C LEU A 225 -3.03 -7.23 -15.45
N LEU A 226 -3.58 -7.76 -14.35
CA LEU A 226 -2.86 -7.90 -13.08
C LEU A 226 -1.60 -8.76 -13.24
N LEU A 227 -1.69 -9.94 -13.87
CA LEU A 227 -0.54 -10.81 -14.14
C LEU A 227 0.53 -10.10 -14.96
N GLY A 228 0.13 -9.42 -16.03
CA GLY A 228 1.05 -8.65 -16.88
C GLY A 228 1.75 -7.52 -16.11
N LEU A 229 1.00 -6.75 -15.32
CA LEU A 229 1.56 -5.65 -14.53
C LEU A 229 2.37 -6.15 -13.33
N ILE A 230 2.00 -7.25 -12.67
CA ILE A 230 2.81 -7.88 -11.62
C ILE A 230 4.15 -8.33 -12.20
N ALA A 231 4.14 -8.99 -13.36
CA ALA A 231 5.36 -9.39 -14.05
C ALA A 231 6.25 -8.18 -14.36
N ALA A 232 5.69 -7.11 -14.93
CA ALA A 232 6.42 -5.87 -15.21
C ALA A 232 6.97 -5.21 -13.92
N HIS A 233 6.16 -5.16 -12.84
CA HIS A 233 6.53 -4.61 -11.55
C HIS A 233 7.73 -5.34 -10.94
N MET A 234 7.71 -6.67 -10.97
CA MET A 234 8.78 -7.52 -10.46
C MET A 234 10.04 -7.45 -11.35
N LEU A 235 9.89 -7.40 -12.67
CA LEU A 235 11.03 -7.21 -13.60
C LEU A 235 11.74 -5.88 -13.34
N LEU A 236 10.99 -4.79 -13.15
CA LEU A 236 11.57 -3.49 -12.81
C LEU A 236 12.25 -3.49 -11.44
N LEU A 237 11.69 -4.19 -10.44
CA LEU A 237 12.35 -4.37 -9.14
C LEU A 237 13.70 -5.07 -9.29
N VAL A 238 13.76 -6.14 -10.10
CA VAL A 238 14.99 -6.88 -10.37
C VAL A 238 15.98 -6.03 -11.18
N TYR A 239 15.50 -5.23 -12.13
CA TYR A 239 16.33 -4.37 -12.98
C TYR A 239 16.95 -3.21 -12.20
N HIS A 240 16.14 -2.43 -11.45
CA HIS A 240 16.57 -1.25 -10.73
C HIS A 240 17.22 -1.56 -9.35
N LYS A 241 17.38 -2.82 -8.97
CA LYS A 241 17.76 -3.29 -7.62
C LYS A 241 16.71 -2.95 -6.57
N HIS A 242 16.73 -3.66 -5.46
CA HIS A 242 15.83 -3.39 -4.33
C HIS A 242 16.34 -2.19 -3.51
N THR A 243 15.42 -1.39 -2.96
CA THR A 243 15.76 -0.36 -1.97
C THR A 243 16.09 -1.00 -0.62
N GLN A 244 16.93 -0.35 0.18
CA GLN A 244 17.33 -0.81 1.50
C GLN A 244 17.33 0.34 2.51
N PHE A 245 17.12 0.02 3.79
CA PHE A 245 17.30 1.00 4.85
C PHE A 245 18.80 1.26 5.09
N PRO A 246 19.16 2.49 5.50
CA PRO A 246 20.52 2.80 5.90
C PRO A 246 21.04 1.85 6.99
N GLY A 247 22.30 1.50 6.94
CA GLY A 247 22.95 0.61 7.90
C GLY A 247 24.41 0.36 7.52
N PRO A 248 25.17 -0.37 8.34
CA PRO A 248 26.57 -0.68 8.05
C PRO A 248 26.76 -1.31 6.68
N GLY A 249 27.71 -0.79 5.89
CA GLY A 249 28.03 -1.26 4.56
C GLY A 249 26.96 -1.06 3.47
N ARG A 250 25.85 -0.37 3.76
CA ARG A 250 24.75 -0.11 2.82
C ARG A 250 24.91 1.26 2.18
N THR A 251 24.97 1.28 0.86
CA THR A 251 25.13 2.50 0.04
C THR A 251 24.07 2.58 -1.06
N ASN A 252 24.08 3.66 -1.85
CA ASN A 252 23.23 3.75 -3.03
C ASN A 252 23.71 2.86 -4.20
N GLU A 253 24.92 2.34 -4.16
CA GLU A 253 25.54 1.54 -5.23
C GLU A 253 25.40 0.04 -5.01
N ASN A 254 25.23 -0.41 -3.77
CA ASN A 254 25.14 -1.83 -3.41
C ASN A 254 23.76 -2.22 -2.85
N VAL A 255 23.58 -3.55 -2.65
CA VAL A 255 22.48 -4.13 -1.88
C VAL A 255 23.05 -5.15 -0.93
N VAL A 256 22.71 -5.05 0.36
CA VAL A 256 23.12 -5.97 1.42
C VAL A 256 21.92 -6.81 1.86
N GLY A 257 22.04 -8.12 1.86
CA GLY A 257 20.95 -9.05 2.20
C GLY A 257 21.29 -10.49 1.81
N TYR A 258 20.28 -11.26 1.44
CA TYR A 258 20.40 -12.66 1.06
C TYR A 258 20.29 -12.87 -0.45
N PRO A 259 21.02 -13.86 -1.02
CA PRO A 259 20.85 -14.21 -2.43
C PRO A 259 19.43 -14.75 -2.68
N ALA A 260 18.89 -14.49 -3.88
CA ALA A 260 17.57 -14.97 -4.29
C ALA A 260 17.45 -16.49 -4.08
N LEU A 261 18.43 -17.26 -4.60
CA LEU A 261 18.49 -18.71 -4.40
C LEU A 261 19.73 -19.06 -3.55
N PRO A 262 19.58 -19.92 -2.52
CA PRO A 262 18.37 -20.61 -2.08
C PRO A 262 17.55 -19.83 -1.02
N VAL A 263 18.15 -18.86 -0.33
CA VAL A 263 17.66 -18.34 0.94
C VAL A 263 16.36 -17.55 0.79
N TYR A 264 16.35 -16.54 -0.10
CA TYR A 264 15.17 -15.67 -0.25
C TYR A 264 13.95 -16.45 -0.77
N ILE A 265 14.14 -17.32 -1.77
CA ILE A 265 13.05 -18.14 -2.32
C ILE A 265 12.48 -19.10 -1.26
N ALA A 266 13.33 -19.70 -0.42
CA ALA A 266 12.85 -20.56 0.66
C ALA A 266 12.04 -19.80 1.71
N LYS A 267 12.50 -18.59 2.10
CA LYS A 267 11.77 -17.71 3.02
C LYS A 267 10.42 -17.27 2.41
N ALA A 268 10.41 -16.80 1.18
CA ALA A 268 9.21 -16.35 0.49
C ALA A 268 8.19 -17.50 0.28
N GLY A 269 8.66 -18.71 -0.04
CA GLY A 269 7.82 -19.91 -0.14
C GLY A 269 7.23 -20.33 1.21
N GLY A 270 8.00 -20.28 2.30
CA GLY A 270 7.49 -20.48 3.66
C GLY A 270 6.45 -19.44 4.04
N PHE A 271 6.67 -18.20 3.68
CA PHE A 271 5.74 -17.11 3.94
C PHE A 271 4.42 -17.26 3.17
N PHE A 272 4.43 -17.83 1.95
CA PHE A 272 3.21 -18.21 1.24
C PHE A 272 2.28 -19.07 2.09
N PHE A 273 2.81 -20.13 2.73
CA PHE A 273 2.00 -21.02 3.57
C PHE A 273 1.42 -20.31 4.79
N ILE A 274 2.13 -19.33 5.36
CA ILE A 274 1.61 -18.50 6.44
C ILE A 274 0.43 -17.64 5.94
N VAL A 275 0.59 -16.93 4.83
CA VAL A 275 -0.49 -16.12 4.23
C VAL A 275 -1.69 -16.99 3.87
N PHE A 276 -1.47 -18.13 3.23
CA PHE A 276 -2.52 -19.11 2.91
C PHE A 276 -3.25 -19.59 4.16
N GLY A 277 -2.50 -19.98 5.20
CA GLY A 277 -3.07 -20.45 6.47
C GLY A 277 -3.92 -19.38 7.18
N VAL A 278 -3.46 -18.12 7.17
CA VAL A 278 -4.22 -16.99 7.72
C VAL A 278 -5.53 -16.80 6.94
N ILE A 279 -5.48 -16.76 5.60
CA ILE A 279 -6.69 -16.62 4.76
C ILE A 279 -7.66 -17.78 4.99
N ALA A 280 -7.16 -19.01 5.03
CA ALA A 280 -7.99 -20.19 5.28
C ALA A 280 -8.65 -20.16 6.67
N SER A 281 -7.91 -19.74 7.69
CA SER A 281 -8.42 -19.58 9.05
C SER A 281 -9.49 -18.48 9.14
N MET A 282 -9.24 -17.34 8.52
CA MET A 282 -10.23 -16.25 8.46
C MET A 282 -11.50 -16.72 7.73
N ALA A 283 -11.36 -17.41 6.62
CA ALA A 283 -12.49 -17.96 5.85
C ALA A 283 -13.32 -18.99 6.62
N ALA A 284 -12.67 -19.81 7.45
CA ALA A 284 -13.34 -20.81 8.25
C ALA A 284 -14.05 -20.22 9.50
N LEU A 285 -13.49 -19.16 10.08
CA LEU A 285 -13.96 -18.60 11.36
C LEU A 285 -14.88 -17.39 11.20
N PHE A 286 -14.70 -16.61 10.13
CA PHE A 286 -15.40 -15.33 9.93
C PHE A 286 -16.06 -15.28 8.56
N THR A 287 -17.39 -15.31 8.56
CA THR A 287 -18.15 -15.16 7.32
C THR A 287 -18.09 -13.69 6.85
N VAL A 288 -17.69 -13.48 5.61
CA VAL A 288 -17.76 -12.21 4.91
C VAL A 288 -18.77 -12.32 3.77
N ASN A 289 -19.60 -11.31 3.60
CA ASN A 289 -20.62 -11.21 2.56
C ASN A 289 -21.48 -12.50 2.43
N ALA A 290 -22.32 -12.70 3.44
CA ALA A 290 -23.26 -13.83 3.50
C ALA A 290 -24.46 -13.57 2.57
N VAL A 291 -24.28 -13.80 1.26
CA VAL A 291 -25.26 -13.46 0.19
C VAL A 291 -26.67 -13.99 0.46
N TRP A 292 -26.80 -15.13 1.14
CA TRP A 292 -28.09 -15.73 1.49
C TRP A 292 -28.92 -14.93 2.50
N ILE A 293 -28.30 -13.98 3.24
CA ILE A 293 -29.01 -13.14 4.22
C ILE A 293 -29.70 -11.97 3.52
N TYR A 294 -29.13 -11.49 2.43
CA TYR A 294 -29.62 -10.30 1.73
C TYR A 294 -30.79 -10.60 0.78
N GLY A 295 -30.93 -11.85 0.32
CA GLY A 295 -31.90 -12.22 -0.70
C GLY A 295 -31.51 -11.80 -2.12
N PRO A 296 -32.31 -12.22 -3.14
CA PRO A 296 -32.05 -11.85 -4.52
C PRO A 296 -32.21 -10.34 -4.73
N TYR A 297 -31.55 -9.78 -5.72
CA TYR A 297 -31.69 -8.38 -6.07
C TYR A 297 -33.11 -8.07 -6.58
N ASN A 298 -33.71 -7.05 -5.98
CA ASN A 298 -34.98 -6.48 -6.44
C ASN A 298 -34.78 -4.95 -6.65
N PRO A 299 -34.93 -4.43 -7.87
CA PRO A 299 -34.74 -3.00 -8.13
C PRO A 299 -35.78 -2.09 -7.44
N ALA A 300 -36.88 -2.65 -6.96
CA ALA A 300 -37.91 -1.92 -6.18
C ALA A 300 -37.52 -1.79 -4.70
N GLU A 301 -36.53 -2.53 -4.22
CA GLU A 301 -36.10 -2.55 -2.84
C GLU A 301 -34.76 -1.84 -2.66
N VAL A 302 -34.59 -1.22 -1.48
CA VAL A 302 -33.32 -0.64 -1.03
C VAL A 302 -33.13 -1.04 0.42
N THR A 303 -31.99 -1.62 0.75
CA THR A 303 -31.66 -1.91 2.16
C THR A 303 -30.95 -0.72 2.78
N ALA A 304 -31.44 -0.25 3.93
CA ALA A 304 -30.68 0.65 4.79
C ALA A 304 -29.52 -0.12 5.44
N GLY A 305 -28.35 0.51 5.55
CA GLY A 305 -27.16 -0.11 6.14
C GLY A 305 -26.43 -1.13 5.24
N SER A 306 -26.77 -1.19 3.95
CA SER A 306 -25.97 -1.90 2.95
C SER A 306 -24.68 -1.13 2.70
N GLN A 307 -23.56 -1.77 2.99
CA GLN A 307 -22.23 -1.19 2.79
C GLN A 307 -21.47 -1.99 1.75
N PRO A 308 -20.79 -1.35 0.79
CA PRO A 308 -19.88 -2.06 -0.10
C PRO A 308 -18.67 -2.57 0.69
N ASP A 309 -17.87 -3.41 0.06
CA ASP A 309 -16.58 -3.79 0.62
C ASP A 309 -15.76 -2.54 0.99
N TRP A 310 -15.01 -2.63 2.09
CA TRP A 310 -14.35 -1.49 2.74
C TRP A 310 -13.49 -0.61 1.79
N TYR A 311 -12.89 -1.20 0.75
CA TYR A 311 -12.04 -0.47 -0.20
C TYR A 311 -12.85 0.45 -1.14
N MET A 312 -14.17 0.30 -1.21
CA MET A 312 -15.08 1.21 -1.93
C MET A 312 -15.70 2.27 -1.01
N GLY A 313 -15.61 2.09 0.32
CA GLY A 313 -16.29 2.94 1.30
C GLY A 313 -15.94 4.43 1.20
N PHE A 314 -14.73 4.78 0.76
CA PHE A 314 -14.36 6.18 0.57
C PHE A 314 -15.13 6.86 -0.59
N ALA A 315 -15.43 6.12 -1.67
CA ALA A 315 -16.21 6.63 -2.79
C ALA A 315 -17.69 6.80 -2.39
N GLU A 316 -18.23 5.82 -1.65
CA GLU A 316 -19.57 5.93 -1.08
C GLU A 316 -19.68 7.09 -0.09
N GLY A 317 -18.69 7.24 0.81
CA GLY A 317 -18.66 8.37 1.74
C GLY A 317 -18.57 9.72 1.04
N ALA A 318 -17.83 9.82 -0.04
CA ALA A 318 -17.79 11.02 -0.85
C ALA A 318 -19.19 11.39 -1.38
N LEU A 319 -19.95 10.40 -1.89
CA LEU A 319 -21.33 10.60 -2.36
C LEU A 319 -22.26 11.03 -1.22
N ARG A 320 -22.17 10.39 -0.04
CA ARG A 320 -23.05 10.65 1.10
C ARG A 320 -22.85 12.02 1.74
N ILE A 321 -21.61 12.51 1.81
CA ILE A 321 -21.31 13.79 2.47
C ILE A 321 -21.32 14.98 1.51
N PHE A 322 -21.28 14.77 0.19
CA PHE A 322 -21.28 15.87 -0.78
C PHE A 322 -22.63 16.60 -0.74
N PRO A 323 -22.65 17.96 -0.80
CA PRO A 323 -23.88 18.71 -0.82
C PRO A 323 -24.63 18.52 -2.16
N PRO A 324 -25.96 18.68 -2.18
CA PRO A 324 -26.72 18.63 -3.41
C PRO A 324 -26.31 19.80 -4.32
N LEU A 325 -25.82 19.47 -5.51
CA LEU A 325 -25.36 20.42 -6.51
C LEU A 325 -25.80 19.93 -7.88
N GLU A 326 -26.68 20.70 -8.52
CA GLU A 326 -27.16 20.42 -9.87
C GLU A 326 -26.94 21.64 -10.75
N TRP A 327 -26.49 21.41 -11.98
CA TRP A 327 -26.34 22.45 -12.99
C TRP A 327 -27.26 22.15 -14.16
N SER A 328 -28.13 23.10 -14.50
CA SER A 328 -28.95 23.00 -15.72
C SER A 328 -28.32 23.88 -16.80
N TRP A 329 -27.87 23.24 -17.87
CA TRP A 329 -27.23 23.91 -19.00
C TRP A 329 -27.61 23.22 -20.32
N PHE A 330 -27.87 24.00 -21.35
CA PHE A 330 -28.30 23.50 -22.68
C PHE A 330 -29.51 22.52 -22.64
N GLY A 331 -30.50 22.77 -21.76
CA GLY A 331 -31.65 21.89 -21.63
C GLY A 331 -31.43 20.55 -20.94
N SER A 332 -30.23 20.33 -20.39
CA SER A 332 -29.87 19.13 -19.63
C SER A 332 -29.52 19.48 -18.19
N THR A 333 -29.94 18.67 -17.23
CA THR A 333 -29.54 18.79 -15.82
C THR A 333 -28.39 17.83 -15.53
N TRP A 334 -27.29 18.38 -15.03
CA TRP A 334 -26.08 17.62 -14.68
C TRP A 334 -26.00 17.43 -13.17
N ALA A 335 -26.04 16.19 -12.73
CA ALA A 335 -25.95 15.80 -11.32
C ALA A 335 -24.53 15.90 -10.80
N MET A 336 -24.04 17.12 -10.57
CA MET A 336 -22.69 17.37 -10.06
C MET A 336 -22.50 16.82 -8.65
N SER A 337 -23.57 16.67 -7.87
CA SER A 337 -23.61 16.01 -6.57
C SER A 337 -23.24 14.52 -6.61
N VAL A 338 -23.28 13.90 -7.80
CA VAL A 338 -22.85 12.52 -8.03
C VAL A 338 -21.53 12.48 -8.80
N PHE A 339 -21.40 13.29 -9.86
CA PHE A 339 -20.21 13.30 -10.73
C PHE A 339 -18.94 13.69 -9.98
N ILE A 340 -18.98 14.80 -9.22
CA ILE A 340 -17.79 15.32 -8.52
C ILE A 340 -17.31 14.33 -7.43
N PRO A 341 -18.14 13.89 -6.46
CA PRO A 341 -17.67 12.97 -5.44
C PRO A 341 -17.39 11.57 -5.96
N GLY A 342 -18.24 11.01 -6.82
CA GLY A 342 -18.13 9.63 -7.27
C GLY A 342 -16.97 9.40 -8.25
N LEU A 343 -16.80 10.29 -9.22
CA LEU A 343 -15.76 10.16 -10.25
C LEU A 343 -14.63 11.17 -10.10
N GLY A 344 -14.97 12.42 -9.76
CA GLY A 344 -13.99 13.51 -9.65
C GLY A 344 -13.01 13.29 -8.49
N PHE A 345 -13.48 12.97 -7.28
CA PHE A 345 -12.59 12.70 -6.14
C PHE A 345 -11.76 11.43 -6.33
N LEU A 346 -12.35 10.38 -6.88
CA LEU A 346 -11.65 9.16 -7.23
C LEU A 346 -10.53 9.45 -8.23
N GLY A 347 -10.86 10.14 -9.33
CA GLY A 347 -9.89 10.53 -10.35
C GLY A 347 -8.79 11.44 -9.78
N LEU A 348 -9.17 12.45 -8.97
CA LEU A 348 -8.22 13.36 -8.32
C LEU A 348 -7.22 12.62 -7.43
N LEU A 349 -7.68 11.66 -6.63
CA LEU A 349 -6.82 10.85 -5.76
C LEU A 349 -5.76 10.10 -6.57
N PHE A 350 -6.18 9.35 -7.59
CA PHE A 350 -5.26 8.56 -8.40
C PHE A 350 -4.32 9.43 -9.25
N VAL A 351 -4.82 10.54 -9.80
CA VAL A 351 -3.97 11.50 -10.53
C VAL A 351 -2.95 12.13 -9.59
N ALA A 352 -3.36 12.59 -8.41
CA ALA A 352 -2.44 13.18 -7.43
C ALA A 352 -1.33 12.21 -7.02
N LEU A 353 -1.68 10.95 -6.74
CA LEU A 353 -0.72 9.89 -6.43
C LEU A 353 0.19 9.58 -7.63
N GLY A 354 -0.35 9.53 -8.84
CA GLY A 354 0.41 9.22 -10.06
C GLY A 354 1.44 10.29 -10.41
N VAL A 355 1.06 11.56 -10.30
CA VAL A 355 1.94 12.69 -10.64
C VAL A 355 2.92 13.06 -9.52
N TRP A 356 2.72 12.56 -8.30
CA TRP A 356 3.52 12.94 -7.14
C TRP A 356 5.04 12.79 -7.32
N PRO A 357 5.60 11.68 -7.85
CA PRO A 357 7.05 11.55 -8.04
C PRO A 357 7.64 12.65 -8.93
N PHE A 358 6.89 13.05 -9.96
CA PHE A 358 7.28 14.08 -10.91
C PHE A 358 7.19 15.48 -10.31
N ILE A 359 6.16 15.73 -9.48
CA ILE A 359 6.01 17.00 -8.74
C ILE A 359 7.16 17.15 -7.73
N GLU A 360 7.44 16.11 -6.93
CA GLU A 360 8.54 16.14 -5.96
C GLU A 360 9.87 16.40 -6.67
N ARG A 361 10.15 15.67 -7.76
CA ARG A 361 11.37 15.89 -8.56
C ARG A 361 11.45 17.32 -9.14
N ALA A 362 10.34 17.85 -9.64
CA ALA A 362 10.29 19.22 -10.16
C ALA A 362 10.53 20.29 -9.08
N ILE A 363 10.06 20.07 -7.86
CA ILE A 363 10.28 20.94 -6.69
C ILE A 363 11.72 20.82 -6.20
N THR A 364 12.20 19.59 -6.00
CA THR A 364 13.51 19.33 -5.38
C THR A 364 14.67 19.48 -6.34
N ARG A 365 14.47 19.26 -7.64
CA ARG A 365 15.50 19.09 -8.67
C ARG A 365 16.55 18.03 -8.30
N ASP A 366 16.15 17.02 -7.53
CA ASP A 366 17.02 15.90 -7.18
C ASP A 366 16.97 14.86 -8.30
N GLU A 367 18.04 14.80 -9.10
CA GLU A 367 18.18 13.88 -10.23
C GLU A 367 19.00 12.62 -9.88
N ARG A 368 19.42 12.51 -8.62
CA ARG A 368 20.21 11.34 -8.15
C ARG A 368 19.36 10.09 -8.08
N GLU A 369 20.00 8.94 -8.19
CA GLU A 369 19.37 7.65 -7.90
C GLU A 369 19.27 7.44 -6.37
N HIS A 370 18.15 6.87 -5.93
CA HIS A 370 17.84 6.69 -4.51
C HIS A 370 17.62 5.21 -4.20
N HIS A 371 18.65 4.51 -3.75
CA HIS A 371 18.56 3.13 -3.29
C HIS A 371 18.43 3.02 -1.77
N LEU A 372 18.93 4.00 -1.03
CA LEU A 372 18.70 4.12 0.40
C LEU A 372 17.34 4.76 0.67
N LEU A 373 16.57 4.11 1.54
CA LEU A 373 15.27 4.59 2.02
C LEU A 373 15.45 5.73 3.02
N GLU A 374 14.45 6.58 3.09
CA GLU A 374 14.41 7.69 4.04
C GLU A 374 13.50 7.37 5.22
N ARG A 375 13.88 7.85 6.40
CA ARG A 375 12.99 7.84 7.55
C ARG A 375 11.91 8.92 7.33
N PRO A 376 10.61 8.63 7.54
CA PRO A 376 9.54 9.61 7.35
C PRO A 376 9.78 10.92 8.09
N ARG A 377 10.29 10.87 9.34
CA ARG A 377 10.59 12.06 10.15
C ARG A 377 11.65 12.99 9.53
N ASN A 378 12.51 12.49 8.65
CA ASN A 378 13.55 13.29 7.99
C ASN A 378 13.00 14.13 6.82
N ASN A 379 11.75 13.86 6.40
CA ASN A 379 11.03 14.62 5.36
C ASN A 379 9.67 15.10 5.90
N PRO A 380 9.62 16.07 6.80
CA PRO A 380 8.41 16.49 7.49
C PRO A 380 7.27 16.91 6.58
N THR A 381 7.60 17.61 5.47
CA THR A 381 6.58 18.07 4.52
C THR A 381 5.97 16.92 3.73
N ARG A 382 6.78 15.99 3.18
CA ARG A 382 6.26 14.80 2.50
C ARG A 382 5.42 13.95 3.45
N THR A 383 5.93 13.73 4.66
CA THR A 383 5.21 12.95 5.68
C THR A 383 3.91 13.62 6.08
N GLY A 384 3.94 14.94 6.29
CA GLY A 384 2.74 15.72 6.59
C GLY A 384 1.69 15.68 5.47
N LEU A 385 2.12 15.79 4.21
CA LEU A 385 1.22 15.67 3.05
C LEU A 385 0.61 14.26 2.95
N GLY A 386 1.42 13.22 3.18
CA GLY A 386 0.92 11.84 3.20
C GLY A 386 -0.12 11.61 4.28
N VAL A 387 0.13 12.07 5.52
CA VAL A 387 -0.84 11.95 6.62
C VAL A 387 -2.07 12.80 6.38
N ALA A 388 -1.95 13.99 5.78
CA ALA A 388 -3.10 14.80 5.37
C ALA A 388 -3.96 14.05 4.34
N GLY A 389 -3.35 13.44 3.33
CA GLY A 389 -4.05 12.59 2.35
C GLY A 389 -4.74 11.38 2.99
N MET A 390 -4.07 10.70 3.92
CA MET A 390 -4.69 9.60 4.69
C MET A 390 -5.86 10.07 5.55
N THR A 391 -5.75 11.25 6.17
CA THR A 391 -6.85 11.85 6.96
C THR A 391 -8.03 12.17 6.07
N TRP A 392 -7.81 12.78 4.90
CA TRP A 392 -8.86 13.04 3.92
C TRP A 392 -9.55 11.76 3.47
N PHE A 393 -8.78 10.75 3.08
CA PHE A 393 -9.29 9.43 2.69
C PHE A 393 -10.08 8.76 3.83
N GLY A 394 -9.54 8.77 5.05
CA GLY A 394 -10.18 8.18 6.23
C GLY A 394 -11.50 8.85 6.61
N LEU A 395 -11.59 10.18 6.48
CA LEU A 395 -12.85 10.90 6.73
C LEU A 395 -13.91 10.57 5.68
N LEU A 396 -13.52 10.43 4.41
CA LEU A 396 -14.43 9.94 3.36
C LEU A 396 -14.87 8.50 3.67
N TRP A 397 -13.93 7.64 4.05
CA TRP A 397 -14.21 6.25 4.39
C TRP A 397 -15.17 6.11 5.59
N ILE A 398 -15.01 6.93 6.65
CA ILE A 398 -15.95 7.03 7.77
C ILE A 398 -17.32 7.51 7.27
N GLY A 399 -17.32 8.44 6.31
CA GLY A 399 -18.56 8.94 5.67
C GLY A 399 -19.35 7.83 4.97
N GLY A 400 -18.69 6.81 4.44
CA GLY A 400 -19.34 5.63 3.83
C GLY A 400 -20.16 4.81 4.82
N GLY A 401 -19.83 4.85 6.11
CA GLY A 401 -20.56 4.15 7.17
C GLY A 401 -21.31 5.07 8.13
N ASN A 402 -21.60 6.32 7.76
CA ASN A 402 -22.21 7.31 8.66
C ASN A 402 -23.58 6.89 9.21
N ASP A 403 -24.39 6.19 8.42
CA ASP A 403 -25.69 5.63 8.81
C ASP A 403 -25.54 4.48 9.82
N VAL A 404 -24.59 3.59 9.60
CA VAL A 404 -24.27 2.50 10.53
C VAL A 404 -23.77 3.06 11.86
N ILE A 405 -22.90 4.07 11.81
CA ILE A 405 -22.38 4.77 13.00
C ILE A 405 -23.54 5.43 13.75
N ALA A 406 -24.40 6.17 13.04
CA ALA A 406 -25.58 6.82 13.62
C ALA A 406 -26.47 5.81 14.35
N LEU A 407 -26.80 4.71 13.68
CA LEU A 407 -27.67 3.66 14.23
C LEU A 407 -27.03 2.96 15.45
N LYS A 408 -25.77 2.57 15.34
CA LYS A 408 -25.09 1.77 16.40
C LYS A 408 -24.78 2.58 17.66
N PHE A 409 -24.52 3.87 17.52
CA PHE A 409 -24.15 4.74 18.64
C PHE A 409 -25.27 5.71 19.05
N GLY A 410 -26.45 5.64 18.41
CA GLY A 410 -27.59 6.52 18.72
C GLY A 410 -27.29 8.00 18.44
N LEU A 411 -26.49 8.29 17.39
CA LEU A 411 -26.09 9.65 17.04
C LEU A 411 -26.97 10.23 15.94
N ASP A 412 -27.09 11.55 15.90
CA ASP A 412 -27.77 12.24 14.82
C ASP A 412 -26.97 12.14 13.51
N LEU A 413 -27.61 11.60 12.47
CA LEU A 413 -27.00 11.41 11.16
C LEU A 413 -26.57 12.75 10.51
N ASN A 414 -27.37 13.82 10.69
CA ASN A 414 -27.04 15.13 10.14
C ASN A 414 -25.83 15.75 10.84
N ALA A 415 -25.73 15.58 12.17
CA ALA A 415 -24.58 16.05 12.93
C ALA A 415 -23.29 15.36 12.46
N ILE A 416 -23.30 14.03 12.27
CA ILE A 416 -22.15 13.29 11.71
C ILE A 416 -21.82 13.79 10.30
N THR A 417 -22.81 13.97 9.45
CA THR A 417 -22.61 14.43 8.07
C THR A 417 -21.99 15.82 8.03
N TRP A 418 -22.45 16.77 8.86
CA TRP A 418 -21.85 18.11 8.94
C TRP A 418 -20.45 18.08 9.53
N PHE A 419 -20.20 17.26 10.56
CA PHE A 419 -18.86 17.07 11.10
C PHE A 419 -17.89 16.59 10.01
N LEU A 420 -18.30 15.63 9.20
CA LEU A 420 -17.47 15.10 8.10
C LEU A 420 -17.30 16.13 6.97
N ARG A 421 -18.34 16.89 6.60
CA ARG A 421 -18.26 17.97 5.60
C ARG A 421 -17.22 19.03 5.96
N VAL A 422 -17.17 19.42 7.22
CA VAL A 422 -16.14 20.35 7.73
C VAL A 422 -14.80 19.62 7.86
N GLY A 423 -14.83 18.39 8.36
CA GLY A 423 -13.67 17.56 8.63
C GLY A 423 -12.79 17.31 7.41
N ILE A 424 -13.37 17.06 6.22
CA ILE A 424 -12.59 16.81 4.99
C ILE A 424 -11.73 18.00 4.54
N PHE A 425 -12.03 19.22 4.98
CA PHE A 425 -11.24 20.41 4.70
C PHE A 425 -10.29 20.75 5.86
N VAL A 426 -10.79 20.73 7.09
CA VAL A 426 -10.02 21.14 8.27
C VAL A 426 -9.09 20.03 8.77
N GLY A 427 -9.55 18.78 8.75
CA GLY A 427 -8.79 17.62 9.23
C GLY A 427 -7.43 17.44 8.56
N PRO A 428 -7.32 17.43 7.23
CA PRO A 428 -6.04 17.33 6.52
C PRO A 428 -5.06 18.45 6.84
N VAL A 429 -5.54 19.68 7.03
CA VAL A 429 -4.69 20.83 7.39
C VAL A 429 -4.13 20.66 8.80
N ILE A 430 -4.97 20.28 9.76
CA ILE A 430 -4.53 19.99 11.13
C ILE A 430 -3.53 18.83 11.12
N ALA A 431 -3.86 17.74 10.43
CA ALA A 431 -3.01 16.56 10.32
C ALA A 431 -1.62 16.90 9.72
N PHE A 432 -1.57 17.73 8.68
CA PHE A 432 -0.33 18.22 8.10
C PHE A 432 0.51 18.99 9.11
N ILE A 433 -0.08 19.98 9.79
CA ILE A 433 0.63 20.85 10.74
C ILE A 433 1.17 20.03 11.92
N VAL A 434 0.31 19.18 12.51
CA VAL A 434 0.67 18.35 13.67
C VAL A 434 1.78 17.35 13.29
N THR A 435 1.61 16.63 12.20
CA THR A 435 2.60 15.64 11.72
C THR A 435 3.95 16.30 11.47
N ARG A 436 3.96 17.47 10.83
CA ARG A 436 5.19 18.21 10.54
C ARG A 436 5.92 18.63 11.82
N ARG A 437 5.19 19.12 12.84
CA ARG A 437 5.74 19.46 14.16
C ARG A 437 6.31 18.24 14.87
N ILE A 438 5.58 17.12 14.86
CA ILE A 438 6.03 15.84 15.43
C ILE A 438 7.33 15.39 14.74
N CYS A 439 7.41 15.42 13.42
CA CYS A 439 8.62 15.04 12.68
C CYS A 439 9.83 15.89 13.09
N ILE A 440 9.66 17.21 13.22
CA ILE A 440 10.72 18.12 13.63
C ILE A 440 11.16 17.84 15.08
N SER A 441 10.20 17.63 15.99
CA SER A 441 10.49 17.30 17.38
C SER A 441 11.27 15.97 17.50
N LEU A 442 10.85 14.95 16.74
CA LEU A 442 11.55 13.66 16.70
C LEU A 442 12.97 13.75 16.12
N GLN A 443 13.22 14.64 15.15
CA GLN A 443 14.58 14.90 14.65
C GLN A 443 15.47 15.54 15.73
N ARG A 444 14.92 16.49 16.50
CA ARG A 444 15.65 17.09 17.64
C ARG A 444 16.02 16.05 18.68
N LYS A 445 15.08 15.18 19.04
CA LYS A 445 15.36 14.07 19.96
C LYS A 445 16.39 13.08 19.39
N ASP A 446 16.35 12.79 18.09
CA ASP A 446 17.38 11.98 17.45
C ASP A 446 18.79 12.58 17.62
N ASN A 447 18.93 13.90 17.53
CA ASN A 447 20.21 14.58 17.73
C ASN A 447 20.65 14.53 19.19
N GLU A 448 19.74 14.78 20.11
CA GLU A 448 20.00 14.69 21.55
C GLU A 448 20.50 13.30 21.95
N VAL A 449 19.82 12.24 21.47
CA VAL A 449 20.23 10.87 21.73
C VAL A 449 21.56 10.52 21.06
N LEU A 450 21.90 11.15 19.94
CA LEU A 450 23.19 10.95 19.27
C LEU A 450 24.35 11.55 20.07
N THR A 451 24.12 12.71 20.69
CA THR A 451 25.15 13.47 21.44
C THR A 451 25.23 13.07 22.92
N HIS A 452 24.11 12.72 23.54
CA HIS A 452 24.05 12.42 24.99
C HIS A 452 23.79 10.94 25.30
N GLY A 453 23.57 10.09 24.29
CA GLY A 453 23.14 8.71 24.48
C GLY A 453 21.65 8.57 24.81
N TYR A 454 21.17 7.33 24.94
CA TYR A 454 19.79 7.04 25.37
C TYR A 454 19.75 6.62 26.83
N GLU A 455 18.67 6.97 27.51
CA GLU A 455 18.38 6.59 28.90
C GLU A 455 18.30 5.07 29.02
N THR A 456 19.07 4.48 29.94
CA THR A 456 19.13 3.03 30.14
C THR A 456 18.13 2.53 31.17
N GLY A 457 17.51 3.43 31.95
CA GLY A 457 16.69 3.10 33.10
C GLY A 457 17.51 2.68 34.33
N VAL A 458 18.84 2.69 34.24
CA VAL A 458 19.73 2.41 35.35
C VAL A 458 20.00 3.70 36.13
N ILE A 459 19.61 3.74 37.39
CA ILE A 459 19.77 4.91 38.24
C ILE A 459 20.94 4.66 39.18
N ASP A 460 21.96 5.49 39.09
CA ASP A 460 23.12 5.49 39.97
C ASP A 460 22.90 6.50 41.10
N ARG A 461 23.26 6.11 42.33
CA ARG A 461 23.25 7.00 43.48
C ARG A 461 24.66 7.49 43.78
N SER A 462 24.87 8.80 43.75
CA SER A 462 26.15 9.38 44.13
C SER A 462 26.41 9.27 45.64
N PRO A 463 27.67 9.31 46.11
CA PRO A 463 28.02 9.31 47.51
C PRO A 463 27.36 10.46 48.31
N ASP A 464 27.08 11.58 47.63
CA ASP A 464 26.45 12.78 48.21
C ASP A 464 24.92 12.67 48.26
N GLY A 465 24.36 11.52 47.84
CA GLY A 465 22.92 11.24 47.89
C GLY A 465 22.13 11.70 46.67
N GLY A 466 22.78 12.23 45.63
CA GLY A 466 22.19 12.55 44.33
C GLY A 466 21.88 11.28 43.52
N TYR A 467 20.94 11.38 42.61
CA TYR A 467 20.60 10.32 41.69
C TYR A 467 20.86 10.80 40.25
N SER A 468 21.51 9.96 39.45
CA SER A 468 21.71 10.18 38.01
C SER A 468 21.27 8.97 37.22
N GLU A 469 20.68 9.17 36.06
CA GLU A 469 20.37 8.09 35.14
C GLU A 469 21.56 7.86 34.19
N ARG A 470 21.91 6.58 34.01
CA ARG A 470 23.00 6.22 33.14
C ARG A 470 22.56 6.25 31.67
N HIS A 471 23.31 6.93 30.84
CA HIS A 471 23.10 6.99 29.41
C HIS A 471 24.04 6.01 28.69
N ALA A 472 23.55 5.40 27.61
CA ALA A 472 24.35 4.54 26.72
C ALA A 472 24.35 5.06 25.29
N ALA A 473 25.48 4.88 24.59
CA ALA A 473 25.58 5.27 23.20
C ALA A 473 24.61 4.46 22.32
N LEU A 474 24.06 5.10 21.29
CA LEU A 474 23.22 4.40 20.32
C LEU A 474 24.01 3.26 19.64
N PRO A 475 23.40 2.06 19.50
CA PRO A 475 23.99 0.99 18.70
C PRO A 475 24.32 1.49 17.29
N ILE A 476 25.45 1.03 16.76
CA ILE A 476 26.01 1.51 15.48
C ILE A 476 25.00 1.46 14.32
N GLU A 477 24.14 0.46 14.28
CA GLU A 477 23.07 0.32 13.28
C GLU A 477 22.05 1.46 13.36
N LYS A 478 21.68 1.88 14.58
CA LYS A 478 20.77 3.00 14.81
C LYS A 478 21.46 4.34 14.52
N GLN A 479 22.75 4.46 14.82
CA GLN A 479 23.54 5.65 14.44
C GLN A 479 23.51 5.86 12.92
N TYR A 480 23.73 4.82 12.12
CA TYR A 480 23.62 4.91 10.66
C TYR A 480 22.23 5.39 10.20
N ALA A 481 21.18 4.93 10.84
CA ALA A 481 19.82 5.36 10.50
C ALA A 481 19.57 6.84 10.80
N VAL A 482 20.18 7.38 11.84
CA VAL A 482 20.06 8.80 12.25
C VAL A 482 20.97 9.68 11.41
N THR A 483 22.23 9.29 11.21
CA THR A 483 23.26 10.09 10.52
C THR A 483 23.17 10.02 9.00
N SER A 484 22.45 9.05 8.43
CA SER A 484 22.21 8.96 6.98
C SER A 484 21.31 10.08 6.45
N ALA A 485 21.01 11.07 7.29
CA ALA A 485 20.36 12.30 6.85
C ALA A 485 21.14 12.89 5.68
N LYS A 486 20.46 13.05 4.57
CA LYS A 486 20.97 13.45 3.28
C LYS A 486 21.86 14.68 3.31
N GLU A 487 22.89 14.62 2.53
CA GLU A 487 23.41 15.83 1.93
C GLU A 487 22.30 16.49 1.12
N ARG A 488 21.85 17.65 1.55
CA ARG A 488 20.90 18.44 0.77
C ARG A 488 21.52 18.72 -0.59
N PRO A 489 20.75 18.64 -1.68
CA PRO A 489 21.25 19.12 -2.96
C PRO A 489 21.73 20.57 -2.77
N LYS A 490 22.97 20.88 -3.14
CA LYS A 490 23.57 22.24 -3.06
C LYS A 490 22.69 23.34 -3.66
N ALA A 491 21.76 22.97 -4.53
CA ALA A 491 20.78 23.87 -5.13
C ALA A 491 19.66 24.38 -4.20
N ILE A 492 19.67 24.07 -2.89
CA ILE A 492 18.70 24.61 -1.90
C ILE A 492 19.16 25.99 -1.41
N GLU A 493 20.45 26.19 -1.30
CA GLU A 493 20.99 27.51 -1.17
C GLU A 493 20.66 28.25 -2.47
N ALA A 494 19.88 29.33 -2.36
CA ALA A 494 19.65 30.17 -3.51
C ALA A 494 21.03 30.49 -4.09
N PRO A 495 21.32 30.22 -5.37
CA PRO A 495 22.49 30.82 -5.95
C PRO A 495 22.30 32.29 -5.69
N GLU A 496 23.25 32.92 -5.01
CA GLU A 496 23.39 34.34 -5.06
C GLU A 496 23.60 34.65 -6.54
N LEU A 497 22.53 34.97 -7.23
CA LEU A 497 22.56 35.48 -8.58
C LEU A 497 22.98 36.96 -8.44
N VAL A 498 24.20 37.10 -8.03
CA VAL A 498 24.89 38.37 -8.10
C VAL A 498 25.48 38.40 -9.51
N ASP A 499 25.17 39.41 -10.28
CA ASP A 499 25.84 39.63 -11.56
C ASP A 499 27.35 39.93 -11.32
N GLU A 500 28.12 40.01 -12.38
CA GLU A 500 29.56 40.30 -12.31
C GLU A 500 29.91 41.60 -11.53
N ASN A 501 28.90 42.43 -11.22
CA ASN A 501 28.99 43.68 -10.50
C ASN A 501 28.44 43.64 -9.07
N GLY A 502 28.05 42.48 -8.58
CA GLY A 502 27.52 42.31 -7.24
C GLY A 502 26.04 42.69 -7.06
N VAL A 503 25.29 42.88 -8.15
CA VAL A 503 23.86 43.26 -8.11
C VAL A 503 22.96 42.04 -8.26
N ASP A 504 21.92 41.94 -7.41
CA ASP A 504 20.92 40.88 -7.49
C ASP A 504 20.23 40.83 -8.87
N ALA A 505 20.47 39.77 -9.64
CA ALA A 505 19.80 39.59 -10.92
C ALA A 505 18.29 39.36 -10.72
N PRO A 506 17.41 40.02 -11.51
CA PRO A 506 15.97 39.90 -11.36
C PRO A 506 15.50 38.46 -11.71
N ARG A 507 15.00 37.75 -10.71
CA ARG A 507 14.46 36.39 -10.88
C ARG A 507 13.12 36.42 -11.61
N SER A 508 12.94 35.51 -12.58
CA SER A 508 11.64 35.30 -13.21
C SER A 508 10.56 34.91 -12.19
N ARG A 509 9.26 35.17 -12.48
CA ARG A 509 8.15 34.74 -11.60
C ARG A 509 8.18 33.22 -11.34
N ARG A 510 8.59 32.44 -12.33
CA ARG A 510 8.69 30.97 -12.25
C ARG A 510 9.79 30.53 -11.28
N GLU A 511 10.94 31.19 -11.29
CA GLU A 511 12.06 30.92 -10.37
C GLU A 511 11.72 31.29 -8.94
N ARG A 512 11.10 32.44 -8.72
CA ARG A 512 10.60 32.85 -7.39
C ARG A 512 9.60 31.86 -6.81
N LEU A 513 8.66 31.40 -7.63
CA LEU A 513 7.68 30.38 -7.21
C LEU A 513 8.38 29.07 -6.85
N ARG A 514 9.27 28.59 -7.70
CA ARG A 514 10.04 27.35 -7.44
C ARG A 514 10.87 27.46 -6.17
N HIS A 515 11.55 28.58 -5.94
CA HIS A 515 12.32 28.79 -4.72
C HIS A 515 11.41 28.76 -3.48
N ARG A 516 10.24 29.42 -3.54
CA ARG A 516 9.24 29.37 -2.46
C ARG A 516 8.74 27.95 -2.20
N MET A 517 8.45 27.19 -3.25
CA MET A 517 8.02 25.79 -3.13
C MET A 517 9.12 24.89 -2.53
N ARG A 518 10.37 25.07 -2.92
CA ARG A 518 11.50 24.35 -2.35
C ARG A 518 11.68 24.67 -0.86
N ARG A 519 11.68 25.95 -0.50
CA ARG A 519 11.78 26.39 0.88
C ARG A 519 10.65 25.80 1.73
N PHE A 520 9.43 25.75 1.19
CA PHE A 520 8.30 25.09 1.84
C PHE A 520 8.52 23.58 2.00
N TYR A 521 8.96 22.92 0.93
CA TYR A 521 9.15 21.46 0.92
C TYR A 521 10.22 21.01 1.92
N TYR A 522 11.35 21.68 1.94
CA TYR A 522 12.47 21.33 2.82
C TYR A 522 12.41 21.97 4.21
N PHE A 523 11.38 22.75 4.50
CA PHE A 523 11.24 23.35 5.82
C PHE A 523 11.17 22.27 6.91
N GLY A 524 12.07 22.33 7.88
CA GLY A 524 12.19 21.35 8.96
C GLY A 524 12.90 20.04 8.56
N SER A 525 13.24 19.85 7.27
CA SER A 525 14.07 18.72 6.83
C SER A 525 15.52 18.98 7.20
N GLY A 526 16.09 18.11 8.06
CA GLY A 526 17.44 18.31 8.60
C GLY A 526 17.55 19.61 9.41
N ALA A 527 16.48 20.03 10.10
CA ALA A 527 16.48 21.16 11.03
C ALA A 527 17.43 20.93 12.23
N VAL A 528 17.90 19.72 12.36
CA VAL A 528 18.99 19.34 13.25
C VAL A 528 20.23 19.25 12.39
N ASP A 529 21.20 20.11 12.62
CA ASP A 529 22.50 20.03 11.97
C ASP A 529 23.13 18.67 12.29
N LYS A 530 23.85 18.10 11.34
CA LYS A 530 24.68 16.93 11.64
C LYS A 530 25.61 17.30 12.78
N PRO A 531 25.73 16.48 13.84
CA PRO A 531 26.78 16.69 14.82
C PRO A 531 28.11 16.76 14.07
N THR A 532 28.92 17.74 14.41
CA THR A 532 30.28 17.84 13.88
C THR A 532 31.10 16.66 14.36
N ALA A 533 32.24 16.38 13.72
CA ALA A 533 33.16 15.36 14.23
C ALA A 533 33.61 15.68 15.66
N GLU A 534 33.68 16.95 16.01
CA GLU A 534 34.03 17.47 17.33
C GLU A 534 32.90 17.21 18.35
N ASP A 535 31.63 17.43 17.97
CA ASP A 535 30.47 17.08 18.81
C ASP A 535 30.40 15.58 19.06
N MET A 536 30.72 14.75 18.06
CA MET A 536 30.75 13.29 18.21
C MET A 536 31.90 12.81 19.09
N ALA A 537 33.08 13.41 18.99
CA ALA A 537 34.22 13.10 19.85
C ALA A 537 33.91 13.49 21.30
N HIS A 538 33.33 14.66 21.54
CA HIS A 538 32.85 15.08 22.87
C HIS A 538 31.77 14.15 23.43
N ALA A 539 30.84 13.70 22.59
CA ALA A 539 29.80 12.76 23.00
C ALA A 539 30.41 11.39 23.39
N GLU A 540 31.39 10.90 22.63
CA GLU A 540 32.13 9.67 22.96
C GLU A 540 32.93 9.82 24.26
N GLU A 541 33.58 10.95 24.48
CA GLU A 541 34.34 11.25 25.71
C GLU A 541 33.40 11.31 26.94
N HIS A 542 32.27 12.00 26.81
CA HIS A 542 31.23 12.08 27.85
C HIS A 542 30.64 10.72 28.19
N LEU A 543 30.39 9.88 27.19
CA LEU A 543 29.87 8.52 27.38
C LEU A 543 30.92 7.56 27.95
N ARG A 544 32.21 7.77 27.67
CA ARG A 544 33.32 7.02 28.29
C ARG A 544 33.49 7.42 29.77
N GLY A 545 33.47 8.72 30.07
CA GLY A 545 33.54 9.19 31.46
C GLY A 545 32.38 8.73 32.35
N SER A 546 31.18 8.54 31.78
CA SER A 546 30.04 7.96 32.50
C SER A 546 30.17 6.45 32.74
N ASN A 547 31.06 5.75 32.04
CA ASN A 547 31.30 4.30 32.14
C ASN A 547 32.55 3.93 32.98
N GLU A 548 33.26 4.90 33.55
CA GLU A 548 34.45 4.63 34.37
C GLU A 548 34.17 3.97 35.73
N HIS A 549 32.89 3.77 36.07
CA HIS A 549 32.50 2.86 37.14
C HIS A 549 31.83 1.61 36.50
N PRO A 550 32.60 0.53 36.23
CA PRO A 550 31.99 -0.70 35.75
C PRO A 550 31.05 -1.25 36.81
N ILE A 551 29.79 -1.44 36.43
CA ILE A 551 28.89 -2.26 37.23
C ILE A 551 29.48 -3.67 37.25
N GLU A 552 29.83 -4.22 38.40
CA GLU A 552 29.89 -5.66 38.58
C GLU A 552 28.46 -6.18 38.35
N LEU A 553 28.16 -6.54 37.12
CA LEU A 553 26.96 -7.31 36.81
C LEU A 553 27.10 -8.63 37.57
N GLY A 554 26.22 -8.87 38.53
CA GLY A 554 26.16 -10.14 39.25
C GLY A 554 26.14 -11.30 38.23
N GLU A 555 26.66 -12.44 38.62
CA GLU A 555 26.89 -13.63 37.80
C GLU A 555 25.67 -14.15 37.00
N ASP A 556 24.48 -13.57 37.22
CA ASP A 556 23.23 -13.94 36.57
C ASP A 556 23.05 -13.34 35.14
N PHE A 557 23.97 -12.49 34.67
CA PHE A 557 23.91 -11.88 33.33
C PHE A 557 24.95 -12.47 32.37
N GLN A 558 25.05 -13.81 32.30
CA GLN A 558 25.84 -14.51 31.27
C GLN A 558 25.06 -14.64 29.96
N GLY A 559 24.69 -13.57 29.31
CA GLY A 559 23.89 -13.62 28.07
C GLY A 559 24.27 -12.64 26.98
N VAL A 560 25.27 -11.79 27.19
CA VAL A 560 25.69 -10.82 26.17
C VAL A 560 27.01 -11.29 25.56
N SER A 561 26.99 -11.60 24.23
CA SER A 561 28.22 -11.87 23.51
C SER A 561 29.08 -10.60 23.43
N GLU A 562 30.39 -10.72 23.31
CA GLU A 562 31.32 -9.60 23.10
C GLU A 562 30.99 -8.68 21.92
N THR A 563 29.94 -8.98 21.14
CA THR A 563 29.39 -8.19 20.04
C THR A 563 28.13 -7.39 20.43
N GLY A 564 27.70 -7.38 21.69
CA GLY A 564 26.58 -6.56 22.18
C GLY A 564 25.18 -6.95 21.66
N VAL A 565 25.01 -8.17 21.13
CA VAL A 565 23.71 -8.67 20.64
C VAL A 565 23.10 -9.61 21.68
N PRO A 566 21.88 -9.37 22.19
CA PRO A 566 21.19 -10.30 23.10
C PRO A 566 20.96 -11.65 22.39
N ARG A 567 21.36 -12.75 23.02
CA ARG A 567 20.93 -14.09 22.58
C ARG A 567 19.47 -14.27 22.95
N VAL A 568 18.62 -14.41 21.95
CA VAL A 568 17.23 -14.84 22.14
C VAL A 568 17.28 -16.37 22.28
N HIS A 569 16.84 -16.87 23.42
CA HIS A 569 16.47 -18.27 23.59
C HIS A 569 15.10 -18.53 23.01
#